data_e4faaa52eed765056a7196256ab68702
#
_entry.id   e4faaa52eed765056a7196256ab68702
#
_cell.length_a   1.000
_cell.length_b   1.000
_cell.length_c   1.000
_cell.angle_alpha   90.00
_cell.angle_beta   90.00
_cell.angle_gamma   90.00
#
_symmetry.space_group_name_H-M   'P 1'
#
loop_
_entity.id
_entity.type
_entity.pdbx_description
1 polymer ?
#
loop_
_entity_poly.entity_id
_entity_poly.type
_entity_poly.pdbx_seq_one_letter_code
_entity_poly.pdbx_strand_id
1 'polypeptide(L)'
;MSAYQHSNSSNDEYVLQLLHRAIMLANQNARVKVQQCLCGIVRGWFHRHPHREALCGLDSEENYVQVAFERFWRVTIDQQIEFNTLASALQYLRVSLNETILDRLRASAQPKEVSLPWSGFPGEPLREDATSSAEVWERVQKKLLNVREQRLAYLLFHCGFKPGEIVHCCSQEFGDVCEVYHLRRNIIERILRNVDHLR
;
A
#
# COMPACT_ATOMS: atom_id res chain seq x y z
N MET A 1 -18.02 -2.10 34.12
CA MET A 1 -17.48 -1.69 32.82
C MET A 1 -16.63 -2.77 32.11
N SER A 2 -16.82 -4.06 32.39
CA SER A 2 -15.91 -5.16 31.94
C SER A 2 -16.49 -6.08 30.86
N ALA A 3 -17.74 -5.92 30.44
CA ALA A 3 -18.37 -6.85 29.48
C ALA A 3 -18.14 -6.51 28.02
N TYR A 4 -17.77 -5.27 27.69
CA TYR A 4 -17.53 -4.84 26.30
C TYR A 4 -16.15 -5.20 25.74
N GLN A 5 -15.17 -5.52 26.58
CA GLN A 5 -13.81 -5.88 26.12
C GLN A 5 -13.69 -7.36 25.72
N HIS A 6 -14.50 -8.25 26.26
CA HIS A 6 -14.43 -9.70 25.96
C HIS A 6 -15.04 -10.08 24.61
N SER A 7 -16.05 -9.36 24.13
CA SER A 7 -16.67 -9.67 22.83
C SER A 7 -15.83 -9.25 21.62
N ASN A 8 -15.01 -8.20 21.72
CA ASN A 8 -14.12 -7.78 20.63
C ASN A 8 -12.96 -8.76 20.44
N SER A 9 -12.36 -9.23 21.54
CA SER A 9 -11.23 -10.18 21.48
C SER A 9 -11.62 -11.50 20.81
N SER A 10 -12.83 -12.02 21.08
CA SER A 10 -13.32 -13.26 20.46
C SER A 10 -13.58 -13.11 18.95
N ASN A 11 -14.05 -11.94 18.52
CA ASN A 11 -14.30 -11.68 17.09
C ASN A 11 -12.99 -11.49 16.32
N ASP A 12 -12.01 -10.82 16.91
CA ASP A 12 -10.68 -10.62 16.32
C ASP A 12 -9.95 -11.95 16.14
N GLU A 13 -10.03 -12.83 17.13
CA GLU A 13 -9.44 -14.16 17.05
C GLU A 13 -10.12 -15.03 15.98
N TYR A 14 -11.43 -14.97 15.86
CA TYR A 14 -12.18 -15.66 14.82
C TYR A 14 -11.74 -15.20 13.41
N VAL A 15 -11.60 -13.89 13.18
CA VAL A 15 -11.15 -13.35 11.89
C VAL A 15 -9.71 -13.75 11.59
N LEU A 16 -8.83 -13.79 12.61
CA LEU A 16 -7.45 -14.29 12.46
C LEU A 16 -7.39 -15.76 12.05
N GLN A 17 -8.22 -16.61 12.66
CA GLN A 17 -8.31 -18.02 12.26
C GLN A 17 -8.80 -18.17 10.83
N LEU A 18 -9.77 -17.35 10.39
CA LEU A 18 -10.20 -17.34 9.00
C LEU A 18 -9.09 -16.88 8.04
N LEU A 19 -8.33 -15.86 8.42
CA LEU A 19 -7.16 -15.39 7.65
C LEU A 19 -6.12 -16.50 7.50
N HIS A 20 -5.75 -17.16 8.58
CA HIS A 20 -4.81 -18.28 8.55
C HIS A 20 -5.30 -19.38 7.60
N ARG A 21 -6.57 -19.79 7.69
CA ARG A 21 -7.15 -20.80 6.78
C ARG A 21 -7.16 -20.34 5.33
N ALA A 22 -7.46 -19.06 5.09
CA ALA A 22 -7.51 -18.48 3.76
C ALA A 22 -6.14 -18.44 3.08
N ILE A 23 -5.08 -18.15 3.84
CA ILE A 23 -3.72 -17.98 3.34
C ILE A 23 -3.02 -19.34 3.26
N MET A 24 -2.96 -20.09 4.37
CA MET A 24 -2.19 -21.33 4.45
C MET A 24 -2.84 -22.51 3.73
N LEU A 25 -4.17 -22.60 3.77
CA LEU A 25 -4.91 -23.71 3.16
C LEU A 25 -5.57 -23.30 1.83
N ALA A 26 -5.30 -22.10 1.33
CA ALA A 26 -5.92 -21.54 0.12
C ALA A 26 -7.46 -21.68 0.10
N ASN A 27 -8.11 -21.62 1.29
CA ASN A 27 -9.53 -21.91 1.46
C ASN A 27 -10.38 -20.72 0.96
N GLN A 28 -11.07 -20.93 -0.16
CA GLN A 28 -11.90 -19.90 -0.79
C GLN A 28 -13.08 -19.46 0.09
N ASN A 29 -13.71 -20.38 0.82
CA ASN A 29 -14.82 -20.02 1.72
C ASN A 29 -14.34 -19.13 2.89
N ALA A 30 -13.14 -19.38 3.40
CA ALA A 30 -12.54 -18.53 4.42
C ALA A 30 -12.24 -17.11 3.88
N ARG A 31 -11.76 -16.99 2.63
CA ARG A 31 -11.54 -15.68 1.96
C ARG A 31 -12.83 -14.88 1.86
N VAL A 32 -13.92 -15.51 1.40
CA VAL A 32 -15.23 -14.83 1.29
C VAL A 32 -15.71 -14.33 2.66
N LYS A 33 -15.59 -15.14 3.70
CA LYS A 33 -15.97 -14.74 5.07
C LYS A 33 -15.14 -13.59 5.60
N VAL A 34 -13.81 -13.61 5.43
CA VAL A 34 -12.93 -12.50 5.80
C VAL A 34 -13.33 -11.23 5.06
N GLN A 35 -13.57 -11.32 3.75
CA GLN A 35 -14.00 -10.19 2.94
C GLN A 35 -15.33 -9.62 3.45
N GLN A 36 -16.31 -10.46 3.78
CA GLN A 36 -17.58 -10.03 4.37
C GLN A 36 -17.38 -9.31 5.71
N CYS A 37 -16.53 -9.83 6.60
CA CYS A 37 -16.24 -9.22 7.89
C CYS A 37 -15.53 -7.86 7.76
N LEU A 38 -14.60 -7.73 6.82
CA LEU A 38 -13.72 -6.56 6.72
C LEU A 38 -14.17 -5.51 5.69
N CYS A 39 -15.11 -5.85 4.80
CA CYS A 39 -15.59 -4.97 3.73
C CYS A 39 -16.05 -3.60 4.25
N GLY A 40 -16.81 -3.56 5.36
CA GLY A 40 -17.28 -2.31 5.97
C GLY A 40 -16.15 -1.40 6.45
N ILE A 41 -15.06 -1.99 6.95
CA ILE A 41 -13.88 -1.26 7.41
C ILE A 41 -13.16 -0.64 6.21
N VAL A 42 -12.96 -1.41 5.13
CA VAL A 42 -12.29 -0.95 3.90
C VAL A 42 -13.07 0.17 3.23
N ARG A 43 -14.40 0.03 3.13
CA ARG A 43 -15.29 1.11 2.66
C ARG A 43 -15.17 2.36 3.51
N GLY A 44 -15.12 2.22 4.83
CA GLY A 44 -14.90 3.34 5.75
C GLY A 44 -13.57 4.06 5.54
N TRP A 45 -12.51 3.35 5.15
CA TRP A 45 -11.23 3.97 4.77
C TRP A 45 -11.33 4.72 3.44
N PHE A 46 -11.97 4.13 2.42
CA PHE A 46 -12.21 4.76 1.14
C PHE A 46 -13.00 6.06 1.29
N HIS A 47 -14.09 6.05 2.09
CA HIS A 47 -14.90 7.25 2.33
C HIS A 47 -14.14 8.39 2.99
N ARG A 48 -13.13 8.10 3.81
CA ARG A 48 -12.28 9.09 4.47
C ARG A 48 -11.02 9.45 3.68
N HIS A 49 -10.86 8.88 2.49
CA HIS A 49 -9.68 9.14 1.68
C HIS A 49 -9.73 10.55 1.07
N PRO A 50 -8.62 11.35 1.11
CA PRO A 50 -8.62 12.74 0.64
C PRO A 50 -8.96 12.89 -0.84
N HIS A 51 -8.69 11.89 -1.67
CA HIS A 51 -8.98 11.91 -3.11
C HIS A 51 -10.30 11.24 -3.49
N ARG A 52 -11.20 11.00 -2.53
CA ARG A 52 -12.45 10.28 -2.75
C ARG A 52 -13.29 10.86 -3.92
N GLU A 53 -13.43 12.17 -3.98
CA GLU A 53 -14.24 12.83 -5.02
C GLU A 53 -13.71 12.55 -6.43
N ALA A 54 -12.39 12.66 -6.62
CA ALA A 54 -11.74 12.33 -7.88
C ALA A 54 -11.89 10.85 -8.24
N LEU A 55 -11.82 9.97 -7.24
CA LEU A 55 -11.91 8.52 -7.41
C LEU A 55 -13.32 8.06 -7.80
N CYS A 56 -14.37 8.67 -7.22
CA CYS A 56 -15.76 8.37 -7.57
C CYS A 56 -16.10 8.73 -9.03
N GLY A 57 -15.36 9.66 -9.65
CA GLY A 57 -15.48 9.96 -11.07
C GLY A 57 -14.76 8.96 -12.00
N LEU A 58 -13.85 8.14 -11.45
CA LEU A 58 -13.04 7.20 -12.23
C LEU A 58 -13.58 5.77 -12.19
N ASP A 59 -14.11 5.34 -11.04
CA ASP A 59 -14.58 3.97 -10.84
C ASP A 59 -15.54 3.87 -9.65
N SER A 60 -16.22 2.73 -9.51
CA SER A 60 -17.12 2.47 -8.40
C SER A 60 -16.35 2.14 -7.10
N GLU A 61 -16.95 2.47 -5.95
CA GLU A 61 -16.41 2.13 -4.64
C GLU A 61 -16.21 0.62 -4.49
N GLU A 62 -17.17 -0.16 -4.97
CA GLU A 62 -17.12 -1.62 -4.93
C GLU A 62 -15.90 -2.15 -5.64
N ASN A 63 -15.54 -1.57 -6.79
CA ASN A 63 -14.37 -1.99 -7.55
C ASN A 63 -13.07 -1.69 -6.80
N TYR A 64 -12.94 -0.51 -6.18
CA TYR A 64 -11.77 -0.20 -5.34
C TYR A 64 -11.60 -1.19 -4.19
N VAL A 65 -12.70 -1.51 -3.52
CA VAL A 65 -12.70 -2.48 -2.41
C VAL A 65 -12.33 -3.88 -2.90
N GLN A 66 -12.91 -4.32 -4.01
CA GLN A 66 -12.62 -5.62 -4.59
C GLN A 66 -11.16 -5.76 -5.00
N VAL A 67 -10.63 -4.80 -5.76
CA VAL A 67 -9.22 -4.80 -6.21
C VAL A 67 -8.25 -4.76 -5.04
N ALA A 68 -8.58 -4.01 -3.96
CA ALA A 68 -7.78 -4.00 -2.75
C ALA A 68 -7.71 -5.38 -2.09
N PHE A 69 -8.83 -6.11 -2.01
CA PHE A 69 -8.83 -7.49 -1.51
C PHE A 69 -8.11 -8.46 -2.43
N GLU A 70 -8.25 -8.34 -3.75
CA GLU A 70 -7.53 -9.18 -4.71
C GLU A 70 -6.02 -8.99 -4.58
N ARG A 71 -5.55 -7.74 -4.46
CA ARG A 71 -4.15 -7.42 -4.21
C ARG A 71 -3.66 -7.98 -2.88
N PHE A 72 -4.44 -7.81 -1.83
CA PHE A 72 -4.16 -8.35 -0.51
C PHE A 72 -3.98 -9.89 -0.56
N TRP A 73 -4.93 -10.61 -1.15
CA TRP A 73 -4.87 -12.06 -1.26
C TRP A 73 -3.70 -12.54 -2.11
N ARG A 74 -3.45 -11.89 -3.24
CA ARG A 74 -2.34 -12.26 -4.12
C ARG A 74 -1.03 -12.25 -3.35
N VAL A 75 -0.69 -11.15 -2.71
CA VAL A 75 0.60 -11.01 -2.02
C VAL A 75 0.67 -11.89 -0.78
N THR A 76 -0.39 -11.95 0.03
CA THR A 76 -0.36 -12.73 1.28
C THR A 76 -0.27 -14.23 1.02
N ILE A 77 -0.87 -14.72 -0.06
CA ILE A 77 -0.83 -16.14 -0.42
C ILE A 77 0.50 -16.49 -1.09
N ASP A 78 0.95 -15.69 -2.05
CA ASP A 78 2.21 -15.93 -2.76
C ASP A 78 3.41 -15.93 -1.81
N GLN A 79 3.38 -15.09 -0.78
CA GLN A 79 4.43 -14.97 0.22
C GLN A 79 4.14 -15.75 1.52
N GLN A 80 3.00 -16.43 1.62
CA GLN A 80 2.54 -17.15 2.81
C GLN A 80 2.66 -16.31 4.10
N ILE A 81 2.16 -15.06 4.06
CA ILE A 81 2.30 -14.12 5.16
C ILE A 81 1.39 -14.53 6.32
N GLU A 82 1.98 -14.82 7.47
CA GLU A 82 1.25 -15.04 8.72
C GLU A 82 1.05 -13.73 9.47
N PHE A 83 -0.18 -13.51 9.93
CA PHE A 83 -0.53 -12.36 10.76
C PHE A 83 -0.74 -12.79 12.20
N ASN A 84 0.05 -12.23 13.11
CA ASN A 84 -0.08 -12.50 14.54
C ASN A 84 -1.21 -11.72 15.20
N THR A 85 -1.68 -10.64 14.57
CA THR A 85 -2.75 -9.78 15.06
C THR A 85 -3.67 -9.35 13.93
N LEU A 86 -4.95 -9.13 14.25
CA LEU A 86 -5.90 -8.57 13.28
C LEU A 86 -5.45 -7.16 12.82
N ALA A 87 -4.86 -6.38 13.73
CA ALA A 87 -4.35 -5.05 13.41
C ALA A 87 -3.29 -5.07 12.31
N SER A 88 -2.35 -6.04 12.33
CA SER A 88 -1.34 -6.19 11.28
C SER A 88 -1.96 -6.56 9.93
N ALA A 89 -2.96 -7.44 9.92
CA ALA A 89 -3.69 -7.80 8.70
C ALA A 89 -4.48 -6.62 8.12
N LEU A 90 -5.20 -5.88 8.98
CA LEU A 90 -5.94 -4.68 8.58
C LEU A 90 -5.03 -3.61 7.99
N GLN A 91 -3.86 -3.46 8.55
CA GLN A 91 -2.89 -2.48 8.07
C GLN A 91 -2.36 -2.86 6.69
N TYR A 92 -2.07 -4.14 6.47
CA TYR A 92 -1.67 -4.64 5.16
C TYR A 92 -2.77 -4.43 4.12
N LEU A 93 -4.03 -4.69 4.50
CA LEU A 93 -5.19 -4.46 3.65
C LEU A 93 -5.37 -2.95 3.32
N ARG A 94 -5.11 -2.06 4.29
CA ARG A 94 -5.13 -0.61 4.08
C ARG A 94 -4.06 -0.16 3.09
N VAL A 95 -2.86 -0.75 3.15
CA VAL A 95 -1.82 -0.51 2.14
C VAL A 95 -2.30 -0.94 0.77
N SER A 96 -2.89 -2.14 0.64
CA SER A 96 -3.44 -2.64 -0.62
C SER A 96 -4.50 -1.71 -1.22
N LEU A 97 -5.36 -1.10 -0.37
CA LEU A 97 -6.32 -0.10 -0.82
C LEU A 97 -5.62 1.19 -1.31
N ASN A 98 -4.66 1.72 -0.55
CA ASN A 98 -3.93 2.93 -0.93
C ASN A 98 -3.17 2.75 -2.25
N GLU A 99 -2.52 1.62 -2.45
CA GLU A 99 -1.84 1.29 -3.72
C GLU A 99 -2.83 1.23 -4.88
N THR A 100 -3.99 0.59 -4.67
CA THR A 100 -5.06 0.55 -5.68
C THR A 100 -5.52 1.95 -6.07
N ILE A 101 -5.70 2.83 -5.10
CA ILE A 101 -6.07 4.23 -5.31
C ILE A 101 -4.98 4.99 -6.09
N LEU A 102 -3.72 4.86 -5.68
CA LEU A 102 -2.61 5.55 -6.33
C LEU A 102 -2.43 5.09 -7.78
N ASP A 103 -2.57 3.79 -8.06
CA ASP A 103 -2.48 3.25 -9.41
C ASP A 103 -3.58 3.82 -10.31
N ARG A 104 -4.82 3.95 -9.79
CA ARG A 104 -5.92 4.57 -10.54
C ARG A 104 -5.70 6.05 -10.81
N LEU A 105 -5.23 6.80 -9.82
CA LEU A 105 -4.90 8.21 -10.00
C LEU A 105 -3.78 8.41 -11.02
N ARG A 106 -2.74 7.58 -11.00
CA ARG A 106 -1.66 7.62 -11.99
C ARG A 106 -2.16 7.28 -13.39
N ALA A 107 -2.98 6.24 -13.52
CA ALA A 107 -3.57 5.87 -14.80
C ALA A 107 -4.48 6.97 -15.37
N SER A 108 -5.18 7.73 -14.52
CA SER A 108 -6.03 8.85 -14.94
C SER A 108 -5.23 10.11 -15.29
N ALA A 109 -4.06 10.30 -14.68
CA ALA A 109 -3.17 11.43 -14.91
C ALA A 109 -2.31 11.25 -16.19
N GLN A 110 -2.19 10.02 -16.71
CA GLN A 110 -1.55 9.82 -18.01
C GLN A 110 -2.46 10.39 -19.10
N PRO A 111 -1.94 11.26 -19.99
CA PRO A 111 -2.72 11.73 -21.14
C PRO A 111 -3.16 10.50 -21.93
N LYS A 112 -4.48 10.29 -22.08
CA LYS A 112 -4.98 9.34 -23.08
C LYS A 112 -4.37 9.77 -24.39
N GLU A 113 -3.54 8.95 -24.99
CA GLU A 113 -3.15 9.10 -26.40
C GLU A 113 -4.42 9.02 -27.22
N VAL A 114 -5.03 10.18 -27.44
CA VAL A 114 -6.02 10.33 -28.49
C VAL A 114 -5.21 10.20 -29.77
N SER A 115 -5.40 9.11 -30.48
CA SER A 115 -4.92 8.97 -31.85
C SER A 115 -5.51 10.12 -32.67
N LEU A 116 -4.81 11.23 -32.71
CA LEU A 116 -5.11 12.31 -33.63
C LEU A 116 -4.74 11.82 -35.03
N PRO A 117 -5.63 11.99 -36.04
CA PRO A 117 -5.26 11.69 -37.42
C PRO A 117 -4.03 12.54 -37.77
N TRP A 118 -3.04 11.89 -38.29
CA TRP A 118 -1.81 12.48 -38.82
C TRP A 118 -2.12 13.68 -39.70
N SER A 119 -1.75 14.87 -39.25
CA SER A 119 -1.59 16.03 -40.08
C SER A 119 -0.22 16.63 -39.74
N GLY A 120 0.72 16.47 -40.62
CA GLY A 120 2.13 16.72 -40.41
C GLY A 120 2.46 18.17 -40.12
N PHE A 121 3.27 18.36 -39.06
CA PHE A 121 4.26 19.42 -38.96
C PHE A 121 5.44 18.92 -38.12
N PRO A 122 6.68 19.20 -38.51
CA PRO A 122 7.88 18.77 -37.81
C PRO A 122 8.16 19.74 -36.67
N GLY A 123 7.72 19.38 -35.47
CA GLY A 123 8.16 19.97 -34.24
C GLY A 123 8.65 18.83 -33.36
N GLU A 124 9.91 18.85 -32.95
CA GLU A 124 10.50 17.88 -32.04
C GLU A 124 9.60 17.69 -30.83
N PRO A 125 9.18 16.46 -30.49
CA PRO A 125 8.58 16.21 -29.20
C PRO A 125 9.69 16.33 -28.16
N LEU A 126 9.54 17.30 -27.25
CA LEU A 126 10.19 17.25 -25.95
C LEU A 126 9.86 15.88 -25.34
N ARG A 127 10.83 14.98 -25.37
CA ARG A 127 10.81 13.76 -24.56
C ARG A 127 10.87 14.24 -23.11
N GLU A 128 9.72 14.43 -22.49
CA GLU A 128 9.62 14.26 -21.05
C GLU A 128 9.89 12.77 -20.84
N ASP A 129 11.10 12.46 -20.39
CA ASP A 129 11.46 11.15 -19.87
C ASP A 129 10.56 10.87 -18.65
N ALA A 130 9.39 10.32 -18.93
CA ALA A 130 8.56 9.71 -17.91
C ALA A 130 9.28 8.44 -17.43
N THR A 131 10.37 8.64 -16.71
CA THR A 131 11.02 7.58 -15.95
C THR A 131 9.94 6.99 -15.06
N SER A 132 9.53 5.77 -15.36
CA SER A 132 8.44 5.08 -14.63
C SER A 132 8.71 5.19 -13.13
N SER A 133 7.68 5.53 -12.36
CA SER A 133 7.76 5.57 -10.89
C SER A 133 8.36 4.28 -10.30
N ALA A 134 8.19 3.15 -10.99
CA ALA A 134 8.80 1.87 -10.65
C ALA A 134 10.31 1.88 -10.84
N GLU A 135 10.82 2.45 -11.94
CA GLU A 135 12.27 2.55 -12.19
C GLU A 135 12.96 3.48 -11.19
N VAL A 136 12.31 4.58 -10.82
CA VAL A 136 12.81 5.48 -9.76
C VAL A 136 12.89 4.72 -8.44
N TRP A 137 11.85 3.95 -8.10
CA TRP A 137 11.84 3.15 -6.88
C TRP A 137 12.92 2.07 -6.86
N GLU A 138 13.12 1.34 -7.97
CA GLU A 138 14.21 0.37 -8.08
C GLU A 138 15.59 1.00 -7.90
N ARG A 139 15.80 2.21 -8.46
CA ARG A 139 17.06 2.95 -8.29
C ARG A 139 17.26 3.36 -6.83
N VAL A 140 16.20 3.81 -6.15
CA VAL A 140 16.24 4.14 -4.72
C VAL A 140 16.58 2.90 -3.89
N GLN A 141 15.92 1.77 -4.15
CA GLN A 141 16.20 0.52 -3.43
C GLN A 141 17.66 0.06 -3.58
N LYS A 142 18.22 0.13 -4.79
CA LYS A 142 19.64 -0.23 -5.05
C LYS A 142 20.64 0.65 -4.31
N LYS A 143 20.25 1.87 -3.91
CA LYS A 143 21.10 2.80 -3.15
C LYS A 143 20.99 2.62 -1.64
N LEU A 144 19.98 1.91 -1.17
CA LEU A 144 19.81 1.59 0.25
C LEU A 144 20.51 0.25 0.54
N LEU A 145 21.62 0.30 1.26
CA LEU A 145 22.46 -0.88 1.51
C LEU A 145 21.88 -1.84 2.55
N ASN A 146 20.98 -1.34 3.40
CA ASN A 146 20.41 -2.11 4.51
C ASN A 146 18.95 -2.49 4.21
N VAL A 147 18.63 -3.78 4.33
CA VAL A 147 17.27 -4.32 4.16
C VAL A 147 16.26 -3.60 5.06
N ARG A 148 16.67 -3.24 6.28
CA ARG A 148 15.84 -2.49 7.24
C ARG A 148 15.54 -1.07 6.75
N GLU A 149 16.53 -0.39 6.14
CA GLU A 149 16.32 0.94 5.52
C GLU A 149 15.44 0.85 4.28
N GLN A 150 15.62 -0.17 3.44
CA GLN A 150 14.75 -0.42 2.28
C GLN A 150 13.31 -0.62 2.70
N ARG A 151 13.08 -1.43 3.75
CA ARG A 151 11.75 -1.67 4.29
C ARG A 151 11.13 -0.42 4.89
N LEU A 152 11.92 0.36 5.65
CA LEU A 152 11.46 1.64 6.18
C LEU A 152 11.12 2.64 5.08
N ALA A 153 11.96 2.75 4.05
CA ALA A 153 11.72 3.61 2.90
C ALA A 153 10.42 3.22 2.17
N TYR A 154 10.19 1.92 1.99
CA TYR A 154 8.96 1.40 1.42
C TYR A 154 7.74 1.82 2.25
N LEU A 155 7.77 1.60 3.57
CA LEU A 155 6.67 1.94 4.47
C LEU A 155 6.40 3.46 4.50
N LEU A 156 7.44 4.30 4.56
CA LEU A 156 7.29 5.75 4.66
C LEU A 156 6.89 6.40 3.33
N PHE A 157 7.58 6.06 2.23
CA PHE A 157 7.50 6.81 0.98
C PHE A 157 6.58 6.14 -0.05
N HIS A 158 6.46 4.82 -0.03
CA HIS A 158 5.59 4.10 -0.95
C HIS A 158 4.21 3.85 -0.33
N CYS A 159 4.18 3.40 0.93
CA CYS A 159 2.93 3.10 1.65
C CYS A 159 2.34 4.30 2.40
N GLY A 160 3.10 5.39 2.59
CA GLY A 160 2.64 6.61 3.26
C GLY A 160 2.37 6.47 4.77
N PHE A 161 3.02 5.49 5.43
CA PHE A 161 2.88 5.30 6.87
C PHE A 161 3.52 6.46 7.65
N LYS A 162 2.87 6.85 8.75
CA LYS A 162 3.47 7.77 9.71
C LYS A 162 4.44 7.02 10.63
N PRO A 163 5.52 7.66 11.12
CA PRO A 163 6.49 7.03 12.01
C PRO A 163 5.88 6.30 13.20
N GLY A 164 4.86 6.87 13.85
CA GLY A 164 4.15 6.21 14.96
C GLY A 164 3.37 4.96 14.55
N GLU A 165 2.82 4.94 13.34
CA GLU A 165 2.12 3.76 12.80
C GLU A 165 3.12 2.63 12.51
N ILE A 166 4.32 2.95 12.02
CA ILE A 166 5.38 1.98 11.75
C ILE A 166 5.83 1.30 13.03
N VAL A 167 6.08 2.06 14.10
CA VAL A 167 6.48 1.50 15.41
C VAL A 167 5.39 0.61 15.99
N HIS A 168 4.12 1.04 15.85
CA HIS A 168 3.00 0.26 16.34
C HIS A 168 2.86 -1.09 15.61
N CYS A 169 3.15 -1.14 14.33
CA CYS A 169 2.90 -2.31 13.48
C CYS A 169 4.10 -3.20 13.28
N CYS A 170 5.29 -2.62 13.33
CA CYS A 170 6.56 -3.30 13.13
C CYS A 170 7.44 -3.13 14.38
N SER A 171 6.86 -3.24 15.58
CA SER A 171 7.53 -3.06 16.87
C SER A 171 8.73 -4.00 17.07
N GLN A 172 8.76 -5.14 16.39
CA GLN A 172 9.90 -6.06 16.41
C GLN A 172 11.09 -5.53 15.59
N GLU A 173 10.83 -4.69 14.58
CA GLU A 173 11.86 -4.12 13.70
C GLU A 173 12.23 -2.68 14.09
N PHE A 174 11.26 -1.91 14.53
CA PHE A 174 11.40 -0.49 14.88
C PHE A 174 10.87 -0.29 16.29
N GLY A 175 11.79 -0.20 17.25
CA GLY A 175 11.46 -0.16 18.67
C GLY A 175 10.92 1.19 19.13
N ASP A 176 11.26 2.30 18.46
CA ASP A 176 10.93 3.65 18.87
C ASP A 176 10.69 4.59 17.69
N VAL A 177 9.80 5.56 17.89
CA VAL A 177 9.47 6.60 16.91
C VAL A 177 10.68 7.47 16.59
N CYS A 178 11.52 7.77 17.58
CA CYS A 178 12.76 8.54 17.38
C CYS A 178 13.73 7.79 16.47
N GLU A 179 13.85 6.49 16.62
CA GLU A 179 14.65 5.64 15.74
C GLU A 179 14.16 5.73 14.28
N VAL A 180 12.86 5.67 14.06
CA VAL A 180 12.26 5.81 12.72
C VAL A 180 12.56 7.17 12.11
N TYR A 181 12.52 8.26 12.89
CA TYR A 181 12.89 9.59 12.42
C TYR A 181 14.39 9.68 12.05
N HIS A 182 15.27 9.10 12.85
CA HIS A 182 16.71 9.05 12.55
C HIS A 182 16.99 8.28 11.26
N LEU A 183 16.42 7.09 11.11
CA LEU A 183 16.56 6.29 9.89
C LEU A 183 15.98 7.00 8.66
N ARG A 184 14.82 7.62 8.79
CA ARG A 184 14.21 8.43 7.72
C ARG A 184 15.17 9.55 7.27
N ARG A 185 15.75 10.26 8.20
CA ARG A 185 16.72 11.34 7.90
C ARG A 185 17.91 10.78 7.14
N ASN A 186 18.49 9.69 7.60
CA ASN A 186 19.64 9.04 6.96
C ASN A 186 19.30 8.59 5.53
N ILE A 187 18.11 8.03 5.31
CA ILE A 187 17.61 7.63 4.00
C ILE A 187 17.51 8.84 3.08
N ILE A 188 16.88 9.92 3.52
CA ILE A 188 16.73 11.16 2.74
C ILE A 188 18.09 11.77 2.40
N GLU A 189 18.99 11.90 3.36
CA GLU A 189 20.34 12.44 3.14
C GLU A 189 21.13 11.59 2.12
N ARG A 190 20.99 10.26 2.17
CA ARG A 190 21.63 9.35 1.22
C ARG A 190 21.04 9.47 -0.19
N ILE A 191 19.72 9.60 -0.31
CA ILE A 191 19.07 9.82 -1.59
C ILE A 191 19.51 11.17 -2.16
N LEU A 192 19.51 12.24 -1.39
CA LEU A 192 19.91 13.59 -1.82
C LEU A 192 21.37 13.63 -2.29
N ARG A 193 22.29 13.00 -1.57
CA ARG A 193 23.71 12.93 -2.00
C ARG A 193 23.92 12.22 -3.33
N ASN A 194 22.98 11.37 -3.73
CA ASN A 194 23.06 10.61 -4.97
C ASN A 194 22.17 11.16 -6.08
N VAL A 195 21.41 12.24 -5.84
CA VAL A 195 20.56 12.89 -6.86
C VAL A 195 21.38 13.45 -7.99
N ASP A 196 22.58 13.97 -7.74
CA ASP A 196 23.47 14.49 -8.79
C ASP A 196 23.98 13.41 -9.76
N HIS A 197 23.87 12.15 -9.39
CA HIS A 197 24.16 10.99 -10.27
C HIS A 197 22.91 10.39 -10.93
N LEU A 198 21.73 11.00 -10.74
CA LEU A 198 20.45 10.56 -11.29
C LEU A 198 19.95 11.45 -12.45
N ARG A 199 20.74 12.50 -12.78
CA ARG A 199 20.54 13.34 -13.98
C ARG A 199 21.31 12.75 -15.17
#